data_067fc0adbf8145073f0217cafdc20b4f
#
_entry.id   067fc0adbf8145073f0217cafdc20b4f
#
_cell.length_a   1.000
_cell.length_b   1.000
_cell.length_c   1.000
_cell.angle_alpha   90.00
_cell.angle_beta   90.00
_cell.angle_gamma   90.00
#
_symmetry.space_group_name_H-M   'P 1'
#
loop_
_entity.id
_entity.type
_entity.pdbx_description
1 polymer ?
#
loop_
_entity_poly.entity_id
_entity_poly.type
_entity_poly.pdbx_seq_one_letter_code
_entity_poly.pdbx_strand_id
1 'polypeptide(L)'
;MNFCPKCSSAEIVKKIPEGDNRERDVCNKCEEIFYTNPNIVTGVLAYTDNDELILCKRSIEPRHGFWTLPAGFLENQESIEEGALRETEEEAKLQVSDVKLFTVLSVPHIDQIYTFF
;
A
#
# COMPACT_ATOMS: atom_id res chain seq x y z
N MET A 1 -6.20 14.22 9.84
CA MET A 1 -7.56 14.40 9.23
C MET A 1 -8.07 15.78 9.62
N ASN A 2 -8.44 16.59 8.64
CA ASN A 2 -8.86 17.98 8.88
C ASN A 2 -10.39 18.13 8.92
N PHE A 3 -11.11 17.28 8.21
CA PHE A 3 -12.56 17.32 8.12
C PHE A 3 -13.13 15.91 8.16
N CYS A 4 -14.32 15.78 8.72
CA CYS A 4 -15.04 14.52 8.74
C CYS A 4 -15.57 14.19 7.34
N PRO A 5 -15.18 13.06 6.75
CA PRO A 5 -15.69 12.67 5.42
C PRO A 5 -17.19 12.31 5.44
N LYS A 6 -17.77 12.08 6.62
CA LYS A 6 -19.19 11.73 6.75
C LYS A 6 -20.09 12.95 6.86
N CYS A 7 -19.69 13.97 7.65
CA CYS A 7 -20.55 15.14 7.91
C CYS A 7 -19.89 16.49 7.59
N SER A 8 -18.66 16.48 7.07
CA SER A 8 -17.89 17.67 6.70
C SER A 8 -17.48 18.59 7.86
N SER A 9 -17.72 18.19 9.10
CA SER A 9 -17.31 18.97 10.26
C SER A 9 -15.79 19.03 10.40
N ALA A 10 -15.28 20.16 10.87
CA ALA A 10 -13.87 20.31 11.23
C ALA A 10 -13.58 19.87 12.67
N GLU A 11 -14.57 19.37 13.38
CA GLU A 11 -14.46 18.97 14.79
C GLU A 11 -13.87 17.57 14.95
N ILE A 12 -12.70 17.34 14.35
CA ILE A 12 -11.97 16.07 14.47
C ILE A 12 -11.00 16.17 15.63
N VAL A 13 -11.10 15.22 16.55
CA VAL A 13 -10.19 15.13 17.70
C VAL A 13 -9.59 13.73 17.80
N LYS A 14 -8.42 13.64 18.38
CA LYS A 14 -7.80 12.35 18.71
C LYS A 14 -8.20 11.97 20.13
N LYS A 15 -8.87 10.84 20.28
CA LYS A 15 -9.22 10.30 21.58
C LYS A 15 -9.34 8.78 21.51
N ILE A 16 -9.30 8.14 22.68
CA ILE A 16 -9.50 6.71 22.80
C ILE A 16 -11.00 6.45 22.89
N PRO A 17 -11.63 5.83 21.88
CA PRO A 17 -13.05 5.49 21.94
C PRO A 17 -13.36 4.49 23.05
N GLU A 18 -14.60 4.49 23.52
CA GLU A 18 -15.06 3.52 24.50
C GLU A 18 -14.81 2.09 24.02
N GLY A 19 -14.15 1.28 24.84
CA GLY A 19 -13.81 -0.11 24.50
C GLY A 19 -12.58 -0.28 23.63
N ASP A 20 -11.91 0.81 23.23
CA ASP A 20 -10.67 0.76 22.48
C ASP A 20 -9.46 0.94 23.41
N ASN A 21 -8.25 0.75 22.87
CA ASN A 21 -7.00 0.89 23.61
C ASN A 21 -6.01 1.88 22.95
N ARG A 22 -6.41 2.56 21.90
CA ARG A 22 -5.57 3.50 21.15
C ARG A 22 -6.36 4.74 20.76
N GLU A 23 -5.64 5.84 20.57
CA GLU A 23 -6.23 7.05 20.03
C GLU A 23 -6.64 6.86 18.58
N ARG A 24 -7.84 7.33 18.26
CA ARG A 24 -8.39 7.35 16.91
C ARG A 24 -8.84 8.75 16.57
N ASP A 25 -8.95 9.04 15.28
CA ASP A 25 -9.61 10.26 14.84
C ASP A 25 -11.13 10.08 15.03
N VAL A 26 -11.74 10.98 15.77
CA VAL A 26 -13.17 10.94 16.09
C VAL A 26 -13.79 12.27 15.74
N CYS A 27 -14.93 12.24 15.05
CA CYS A 27 -15.70 13.44 14.80
C CYS A 27 -16.59 13.74 16.01
N ASN A 28 -16.39 14.89 16.66
CA ASN A 28 -17.21 15.28 17.80
C ASN A 28 -18.65 15.65 17.41
N LYS A 29 -18.90 15.93 16.13
CA LYS A 29 -20.23 16.30 15.66
C LYS A 29 -21.11 15.09 15.37
N CYS A 30 -20.63 14.12 14.56
CA CYS A 30 -21.41 12.94 14.19
C CYS A 30 -20.99 11.67 14.93
N GLU A 31 -19.96 11.76 15.77
CA GLU A 31 -19.44 10.66 16.61
C GLU A 31 -18.82 9.51 15.84
N GLU A 32 -18.57 9.69 14.53
CA GLU A 32 -17.92 8.67 13.71
C GLU A 32 -16.46 8.48 14.13
N ILE A 33 -16.04 7.23 14.21
CA ILE A 33 -14.67 6.85 14.55
C ILE A 33 -13.96 6.41 13.26
N PHE A 34 -12.77 6.95 13.00
CA PHE A 34 -12.01 6.63 11.83
C PHE A 34 -10.78 5.80 12.19
N TYR A 35 -10.68 4.64 11.59
CA TYR A 35 -9.57 3.71 11.78
C TYR A 35 -8.63 3.80 10.59
N THR A 36 -7.33 3.89 10.88
CA THR A 36 -6.29 3.94 9.84
C THR A 36 -5.39 2.74 10.00
N ASN A 37 -5.20 2.01 8.92
CA ASN A 37 -4.32 0.84 8.86
C ASN A 37 -3.13 1.12 7.93
N PRO A 38 -2.03 0.39 8.10
CA PRO A 38 -0.92 0.47 7.15
C PRO A 38 -1.39 0.16 5.73
N ASN A 39 -0.81 0.84 4.76
CA ASN A 39 -1.04 0.56 3.35
C ASN A 39 -0.25 -0.68 2.93
N ILE A 40 -0.83 -1.47 2.06
CA ILE A 40 -0.17 -2.65 1.51
C ILE A 40 0.37 -2.32 0.13
N VAL A 41 1.67 -2.54 -0.04
CA VAL A 41 2.36 -2.46 -1.33
C VAL A 41 2.61 -3.88 -1.78
N THR A 42 2.32 -4.18 -3.03
CA THR A 42 2.51 -5.52 -3.59
C THR A 42 3.29 -5.42 -4.89
N GLY A 43 4.16 -6.38 -5.13
CA GLY A 43 5.02 -6.38 -6.30
C GLY A 43 5.63 -7.75 -6.59
N VAL A 44 6.45 -7.80 -7.61
CA VAL A 44 7.03 -9.04 -8.13
C VAL A 44 8.53 -8.94 -8.27
N LEU A 45 9.24 -10.02 -7.86
CA LEU A 45 10.59 -10.32 -8.27
C LEU A 45 10.51 -11.18 -9.53
N ALA A 46 10.57 -10.57 -10.69
CA ALA A 46 10.48 -11.28 -11.95
C ALA A 46 11.85 -11.58 -12.52
N TYR A 47 12.06 -12.83 -12.93
CA TYR A 47 13.31 -13.27 -13.55
C TYR A 47 13.06 -13.65 -15.00
N THR A 48 14.05 -13.38 -15.85
CA THR A 48 14.08 -13.91 -17.21
C THR A 48 14.57 -15.35 -17.21
N ASP A 49 14.49 -16.03 -18.35
CA ASP A 49 15.03 -17.37 -18.53
C ASP A 49 16.56 -17.41 -18.35
N ASN A 50 17.23 -16.27 -18.43
CA ASN A 50 18.66 -16.11 -18.20
C ASN A 50 19.02 -15.69 -16.77
N ASP A 51 18.06 -15.82 -15.84
CA ASP A 51 18.22 -15.42 -14.44
C ASP A 51 18.49 -13.92 -14.26
N GLU A 52 18.00 -13.09 -15.16
CA GLU A 52 18.10 -11.65 -15.06
C GLU A 52 16.87 -11.07 -14.36
N LEU A 53 17.09 -10.28 -13.32
CA LEU A 53 16.04 -9.63 -12.55
C LEU A 53 15.49 -8.41 -13.30
N ILE A 54 14.17 -8.30 -13.36
CA ILE A 54 13.50 -7.15 -13.98
C ILE A 54 13.36 -6.03 -12.97
N LEU A 55 13.90 -4.86 -13.32
CA LEU A 55 13.77 -3.64 -12.53
C LEU A 55 13.16 -2.53 -13.37
N CYS A 56 12.44 -1.64 -12.69
CA CYS A 56 11.87 -0.45 -13.30
C CYS A 56 12.61 0.79 -12.82
N LYS A 57 12.89 1.72 -13.73
CA LYS A 57 13.48 3.01 -13.39
C LYS A 57 12.38 4.01 -13.12
N ARG A 58 12.42 4.64 -11.94
CA ARG A 58 11.41 5.63 -11.56
C ARG A 58 11.50 6.86 -12.45
N SER A 59 10.35 7.28 -12.96
CA SER A 59 10.23 8.49 -13.79
C SER A 59 9.61 9.68 -13.07
N ILE A 60 9.22 9.49 -11.80
CA ILE A 60 8.60 10.51 -10.96
C ILE A 60 9.27 10.60 -9.59
N GLU A 61 9.11 11.74 -8.91
CA GLU A 61 9.52 11.88 -7.52
C GLU A 61 8.59 11.09 -6.58
N PRO A 62 9.03 10.63 -5.40
CA PRO A 62 10.41 10.72 -4.92
C PRO A 62 11.35 9.72 -5.61
N ARG A 63 12.65 9.95 -5.51
CA ARG A 63 13.69 9.07 -6.03
C ARG A 63 13.64 8.88 -7.56
N HIS A 64 13.35 9.95 -8.29
CA HIS A 64 13.42 9.96 -9.76
C HIS A 64 14.76 9.40 -10.24
N GLY A 65 14.72 8.49 -11.20
CA GLY A 65 15.89 7.85 -11.77
C GLY A 65 16.44 6.64 -10.99
N PHE A 66 15.91 6.34 -9.80
CA PHE A 66 16.28 5.14 -9.05
C PHE A 66 15.58 3.90 -9.62
N TRP A 67 16.27 2.78 -9.53
CA TRP A 67 15.75 1.50 -9.95
C TRP A 67 14.97 0.84 -8.81
N THR A 68 13.86 0.21 -9.13
CA THR A 68 13.00 -0.46 -8.16
C THR A 68 12.34 -1.67 -8.77
N LEU A 69 11.86 -2.57 -7.93
CA LEU A 69 11.00 -3.66 -8.37
C LEU A 69 9.63 -3.11 -8.81
N PRO A 70 8.97 -3.74 -9.80
CA PRO A 70 7.59 -3.39 -10.13
C PRO A 70 6.71 -3.60 -8.91
N ALA A 71 6.13 -2.55 -8.38
CA ALA A 71 5.29 -2.61 -7.19
C ALA A 71 4.41 -1.37 -7.06
N GLY A 72 3.29 -1.51 -6.39
CA GLY A 72 2.40 -0.39 -6.10
C GLY A 72 1.39 -0.75 -5.02
N PHE A 73 0.53 0.20 -4.69
CA PHE A 73 -0.49 0.01 -3.67
C PHE A 73 -1.53 -1.02 -4.10
N LEU A 74 -1.86 -1.90 -3.15
CA LEU A 74 -2.96 -2.84 -3.33
C LEU A 74 -4.27 -2.07 -3.40
N GLU A 75 -5.10 -2.45 -4.35
CA GLU A 75 -6.44 -1.89 -4.51
C GLU A 75 -7.47 -2.72 -3.74
N ASN A 76 -8.61 -2.10 -3.43
CA ASN A 76 -9.72 -2.83 -2.81
C ASN A 76 -10.22 -3.94 -3.74
N GLN A 77 -10.66 -5.04 -3.16
CA GLN A 77 -11.25 -6.19 -3.87
C GLN A 77 -10.29 -6.98 -4.77
N GLU A 78 -9.00 -6.75 -4.66
CA GLU A 78 -7.99 -7.62 -5.28
C GLU A 78 -7.17 -8.34 -4.21
N SER A 79 -6.69 -9.54 -4.54
CA SER A 79 -5.73 -10.23 -3.70
C SER A 79 -4.34 -9.59 -3.84
N ILE A 80 -3.45 -9.83 -2.88
CA ILE A 80 -2.08 -9.32 -2.98
C ILE A 80 -1.37 -9.86 -4.23
N GLU A 81 -1.67 -11.09 -4.61
CA GLU A 81 -1.13 -11.71 -5.83
C GLU A 81 -1.67 -11.02 -7.09
N GLU A 82 -2.98 -10.80 -7.16
CA GLU A 82 -3.60 -10.06 -8.27
C GLU A 82 -3.04 -8.66 -8.40
N GLY A 83 -2.87 -7.96 -7.28
CA GLY A 83 -2.28 -6.62 -7.26
C GLY A 83 -0.84 -6.62 -7.75
N ALA A 84 -0.04 -7.61 -7.35
CA ALA A 84 1.35 -7.74 -7.79
C ALA A 84 1.43 -7.95 -9.32
N LEU A 85 0.57 -8.79 -9.86
CA LEU A 85 0.51 -9.04 -11.30
C LEU A 85 0.06 -7.80 -12.06
N ARG A 86 -0.95 -7.11 -11.57
CA ARG A 86 -1.44 -5.86 -12.17
C ARG A 86 -0.36 -4.79 -12.22
N GLU A 87 0.32 -4.54 -11.10
CA GLU A 87 1.39 -3.54 -11.02
C GLU A 87 2.55 -3.88 -11.96
N THR A 88 2.91 -5.16 -12.07
CA THR A 88 3.96 -5.60 -12.98
C THR A 88 3.59 -5.36 -14.43
N GLU A 89 2.35 -5.61 -14.81
CA GLU A 89 1.86 -5.33 -16.16
C GLU A 89 1.82 -3.84 -16.44
N GLU A 90 1.34 -3.03 -15.50
CA GLU A 90 1.26 -1.57 -15.65
C GLU A 90 2.63 -0.92 -15.75
N GLU A 91 3.56 -1.28 -14.87
CA GLU A 91 4.87 -0.62 -14.78
C GLU A 91 5.92 -1.18 -15.74
N ALA A 92 5.96 -2.50 -15.89
CA ALA A 92 6.98 -3.18 -16.68
C ALA A 92 6.46 -3.74 -18.01
N LYS A 93 5.15 -3.68 -18.25
CA LYS A 93 4.50 -4.24 -19.46
C LYS A 93 4.76 -5.73 -19.63
N LEU A 94 4.87 -6.45 -18.51
CA LEU A 94 5.18 -7.87 -18.49
C LEU A 94 4.02 -8.69 -17.96
N GLN A 95 3.86 -9.86 -18.52
CA GLN A 95 3.04 -10.92 -17.95
C GLN A 95 3.97 -11.96 -17.33
N VAL A 96 3.71 -12.30 -16.07
CA VAL A 96 4.51 -13.26 -15.32
C VAL A 96 3.66 -14.48 -14.97
N SER A 97 4.33 -15.60 -14.78
CA SER A 97 3.69 -16.87 -14.41
C SER A 97 4.40 -17.50 -13.22
N ASP A 98 3.78 -18.54 -12.66
CA ASP A 98 4.35 -19.30 -11.55
C ASP A 98 4.66 -18.42 -10.32
N VAL A 99 3.72 -17.55 -9.98
CA VAL A 99 3.88 -16.58 -8.91
C VAL A 99 3.74 -17.26 -7.55
N LYS A 100 4.71 -17.03 -6.68
CA LYS A 100 4.71 -17.55 -5.30
C LYS A 100 5.10 -16.44 -4.36
N LEU A 101 4.51 -16.41 -3.18
CA LEU A 101 4.93 -15.45 -2.16
C LEU A 101 6.42 -15.64 -1.84
N PHE A 102 7.18 -14.56 -2.02
CA PHE A 102 8.60 -14.55 -1.71
C PHE A 102 8.87 -14.02 -0.33
N THR A 103 8.35 -12.83 0.00
CA THR A 103 8.56 -12.24 1.32
C THR A 103 7.51 -11.20 1.67
N VAL A 104 7.38 -10.94 2.96
CA VAL A 104 6.58 -9.86 3.53
C VAL A 104 7.52 -9.02 4.40
N LEU A 105 7.53 -7.72 4.19
CA LEU A 105 8.37 -6.78 4.92
C LEU A 105 7.51 -5.69 5.55
N SER A 106 7.81 -5.37 6.81
CA SER A 106 7.18 -4.24 7.49
C SER A 106 8.07 -3.01 7.40
N VAL A 107 7.47 -1.87 7.10
CA VAL A 107 8.15 -0.57 7.09
C VAL A 107 7.36 0.38 8.01
N PRO A 108 7.50 0.22 9.34
CA PRO A 108 6.63 0.91 10.32
C PRO A 108 6.72 2.43 10.28
N HIS A 109 7.88 2.99 9.96
CA HIS A 109 8.08 4.44 9.97
C HIS A 109 7.32 5.19 8.88
N ILE A 110 6.81 4.48 7.87
CA ILE A 110 5.95 5.05 6.83
C ILE A 110 4.59 4.34 6.76
N ASP A 111 4.25 3.52 7.75
CA ASP A 111 2.98 2.79 7.83
C ASP A 111 2.69 1.98 6.56
N GLN A 112 3.65 1.16 6.15
CA GLN A 112 3.49 0.31 4.97
C GLN A 112 3.92 -1.13 5.26
N ILE A 113 3.29 -2.05 4.55
CA ILE A 113 3.64 -3.47 4.50
C ILE A 113 3.89 -3.81 3.04
N TYR A 114 5.04 -4.40 2.76
CA TYR A 114 5.42 -4.82 1.41
C TYR A 114 5.26 -6.32 1.27
N THR A 115 4.60 -6.74 0.20
CA THR A 115 4.45 -8.15 -0.16
C THR A 115 5.06 -8.36 -1.55
N PHE A 116 6.01 -9.28 -1.67
CA PHE A 116 6.65 -9.59 -2.94
C PHE A 116 6.45 -11.05 -3.31
N PHE A 117 6.17 -11.27 -4.57
CA PHE A 117 5.99 -12.59 -5.19
C PHE A 117 7.11 -12.95 -6.15
#